data_417f30dc2c3046cd8e6849f1912f729e
#
_entry.id   417f30dc2c3046cd8e6849f1912f729e
#
_cell.length_a   1.000
_cell.length_b   1.000
_cell.length_c   1.000
_cell.angle_alpha   90.00
_cell.angle_beta   90.00
_cell.angle_gamma   90.00
#
_symmetry.space_group_name_H-M   'P 1'
#
loop_
_entity.id
_entity.type
_entity.pdbx_description
1 polymer ?
#
loop_
_entity_poly.entity_id
_entity_poly.type
_entity_poly.pdbx_seq_one_letter_code
_entity_poly.pdbx_strand_id
1 'polypeptide(L)'
;MLDINSEENQNAIRMSWNYLPANKLDQNRYVFPCGIHYTPLKSIENMKLLDYEPVRCRKCRSVLSPAFQLDFRAKSWICPFCNNNNALPKEYAQHITPENLPMELLQTSSTIEYKLNQKESKYPVFFFIIDTSITENELNELKETIQSTLGQIPPECEIGIITSGTMCN
;
A
#
# COMPACT_ATOMS: atom_id res chain seq x y z
N MET A 1 6.59 27.54 -3.86
CA MET A 1 6.45 26.46 -4.86
C MET A 1 7.02 25.23 -4.19
N LEU A 2 6.19 24.23 -3.85
CA LEU A 2 6.68 22.96 -3.29
C LEU A 2 7.59 22.32 -4.35
N ASP A 3 8.79 21.98 -3.95
CA ASP A 3 9.72 21.31 -4.85
C ASP A 3 9.24 19.86 -5.03
N ILE A 4 8.90 19.48 -6.27
CA ILE A 4 8.44 18.13 -6.64
C ILE A 4 9.46 17.07 -6.19
N ASN A 5 10.74 17.41 -6.23
CA ASN A 5 11.82 16.52 -5.79
C ASN A 5 11.82 16.34 -4.27
N SER A 6 11.39 17.35 -3.51
CA SER A 6 11.28 17.25 -2.03
C SER A 6 10.27 16.21 -1.61
N GLU A 7 9.08 16.17 -2.20
CA GLU A 7 8.07 15.15 -1.87
C GLU A 7 8.50 13.73 -2.30
N GLU A 8 9.12 13.61 -3.48
CA GLU A 8 9.62 12.31 -3.92
C GLU A 8 10.73 11.79 -3.00
N ASN A 9 11.58 12.67 -2.48
CA ASN A 9 12.64 12.29 -1.54
C ASN A 9 12.10 11.91 -0.16
N GLN A 10 10.99 12.53 0.27
CA GLN A 10 10.37 12.24 1.57
C GLN A 10 9.45 11.02 1.56
N ASN A 11 8.73 10.78 0.46
CA ASN A 11 7.64 9.82 0.41
C ASN A 11 7.78 8.77 -0.69
N ALA A 12 8.83 8.85 -1.51
CA ALA A 12 9.01 8.01 -2.70
C ALA A 12 7.83 8.10 -3.70
N ILE A 13 7.09 9.20 -3.67
CA ILE A 13 5.89 9.44 -4.47
C ILE A 13 6.10 10.70 -5.31
N ARG A 14 5.82 10.60 -6.61
CA ARG A 14 5.70 11.73 -7.51
C ARG A 14 4.32 11.75 -8.11
N MET A 15 3.62 12.86 -7.93
CA MET A 15 2.30 13.08 -8.54
C MET A 15 2.43 13.91 -9.82
N SER A 16 1.56 13.65 -10.80
CA SER A 16 1.50 14.47 -12.02
C SER A 16 1.07 15.92 -11.73
N TRP A 17 0.35 16.14 -10.61
CA TRP A 17 -0.12 17.45 -10.14
C TRP A 17 0.04 17.55 -8.62
N ASN A 18 0.60 18.67 -8.14
CA ASN A 18 0.78 18.93 -6.72
C ASN A 18 -0.33 19.79 -6.11
N TYR A 19 -1.26 20.26 -6.92
CA TYR A 19 -2.39 21.08 -6.50
C TYR A 19 -3.69 20.42 -6.93
N LEU A 20 -4.56 20.16 -5.96
CA LEU A 20 -5.89 19.64 -6.19
C LEU A 20 -6.92 20.66 -5.72
N PRO A 21 -8.06 20.82 -6.42
CA PRO A 21 -9.12 21.71 -5.99
C PRO A 21 -9.65 21.33 -4.61
N ALA A 22 -9.80 22.32 -3.73
CA ALA A 22 -10.30 22.11 -2.37
C ALA A 22 -11.83 21.96 -2.31
N ASN A 23 -12.56 22.50 -3.28
CA ASN A 23 -14.01 22.45 -3.29
C ASN A 23 -14.56 21.42 -4.29
N LYS A 24 -15.74 20.88 -3.97
CA LYS A 24 -16.36 19.79 -4.74
C LYS A 24 -16.80 20.21 -6.16
N LEU A 25 -17.14 21.50 -6.35
CA LEU A 25 -17.55 22.00 -7.68
C LEU A 25 -16.36 22.03 -8.64
N ASP A 26 -15.20 22.48 -8.18
CA ASP A 26 -14.00 22.52 -8.98
C ASP A 26 -13.43 21.11 -9.19
N GLN A 27 -13.54 20.21 -8.19
CA GLN A 27 -13.18 18.80 -8.34
C GLN A 27 -13.97 18.13 -9.47
N ASN A 28 -15.28 18.41 -9.60
CA ASN A 28 -16.11 17.84 -10.66
C ASN A 28 -15.80 18.42 -12.05
N ARG A 29 -15.15 19.57 -12.13
CA ARG A 29 -14.69 20.20 -13.38
C ARG A 29 -13.26 19.82 -13.75
N TYR A 30 -12.57 19.15 -12.83
CA TYR A 30 -11.18 18.76 -13.00
C TYR A 30 -11.10 17.52 -13.93
N VAL A 31 -10.69 17.74 -15.16
CA VAL A 31 -10.70 16.73 -16.24
C VAL A 31 -9.28 16.26 -16.60
N PHE A 32 -8.26 16.70 -15.85
CA PHE A 32 -6.88 16.30 -16.13
C PHE A 32 -6.59 14.90 -15.61
N PRO A 33 -5.83 14.08 -16.35
CA PRO A 33 -5.40 12.77 -15.86
C PRO A 33 -4.48 12.98 -14.64
N CYS A 34 -4.82 12.32 -13.54
CA CYS A 34 -4.00 12.32 -12.34
C CYS A 34 -3.26 10.99 -12.24
N GLY A 35 -1.95 11.05 -12.31
CA GLY A 35 -1.08 9.89 -12.17
C GLY A 35 -0.23 10.00 -10.91
N ILE A 36 0.07 8.85 -10.32
CA ILE A 36 0.98 8.71 -9.18
C ILE A 36 2.10 7.75 -9.60
N HIS A 37 3.34 8.23 -9.53
CA HIS A 37 4.51 7.39 -9.66
C HIS A 37 5.06 7.09 -8.28
N TYR A 38 5.15 5.81 -7.94
CA TYR A 38 5.69 5.34 -6.66
C TYR A 38 6.97 4.54 -6.90
N THR A 39 8.02 4.84 -6.15
CA THR A 39 9.29 4.10 -6.20
C THR A 39 9.37 3.18 -4.97
N PRO A 40 9.04 1.88 -5.11
CA PRO A 40 9.11 0.94 -4.01
C PRO A 40 10.54 0.82 -3.46
N LEU A 41 10.68 0.65 -2.17
CA LEU A 41 11.95 0.43 -1.48
C LEU A 41 12.99 1.55 -1.70
N LYS A 42 12.56 2.74 -2.10
CA LYS A 42 13.45 3.90 -2.16
C LYS A 42 14.00 4.17 -0.75
N SER A 43 15.31 4.33 -0.65
CA SER A 43 15.93 4.78 0.61
C SER A 43 15.49 6.21 0.89
N ILE A 44 14.81 6.40 2.02
CA ILE A 44 14.31 7.70 2.49
C ILE A 44 15.13 8.11 3.70
N GLU A 45 15.69 9.30 3.65
CA GLU A 45 16.47 9.86 4.73
C GLU A 45 15.59 10.11 5.97
N ASN A 46 16.05 9.69 7.13
CA ASN A 46 15.31 9.81 8.41
C ASN A 46 13.96 9.09 8.45
N MET A 47 13.79 8.01 7.69
CA MET A 47 12.59 7.19 7.76
C MET A 47 12.34 6.70 9.18
N LYS A 48 11.07 6.76 9.62
CA LYS A 48 10.65 6.28 10.93
C LYS A 48 10.49 4.77 10.90
N LEU A 49 11.34 4.08 11.66
CA LEU A 49 11.27 2.62 11.86
C LEU A 49 10.52 2.31 13.14
N LEU A 50 9.46 1.52 13.04
CA LEU A 50 8.69 1.01 14.17
C LEU A 50 8.98 -0.49 14.34
N ASP A 51 9.30 -0.90 15.56
CA ASP A 51 9.70 -2.27 15.90
C ASP A 51 8.54 -3.12 16.46
N TYR A 52 7.32 -2.74 16.13
CA TYR A 52 6.10 -3.45 16.48
C TYR A 52 5.20 -3.69 15.26
N GLU A 53 4.28 -4.64 15.41
CA GLU A 53 3.36 -5.00 14.33
C GLU A 53 2.36 -3.89 14.03
N PRO A 54 2.12 -3.55 12.75
CA PRO A 54 1.16 -2.54 12.38
C PRO A 54 -0.27 -2.95 12.75
N VAL A 55 -1.05 -2.01 13.25
CA VAL A 55 -2.49 -2.21 13.48
C VAL A 55 -3.20 -2.34 12.13
N ARG A 56 -3.91 -3.46 11.93
CA ARG A 56 -4.55 -3.78 10.66
C ARG A 56 -6.06 -3.91 10.79
N CYS A 57 -6.76 -3.52 9.74
CA CYS A 57 -8.20 -3.77 9.63
C CYS A 57 -8.49 -5.28 9.65
N ARG A 58 -9.45 -5.70 10.48
CA ARG A 58 -9.82 -7.11 10.61
C ARG A 58 -10.42 -7.69 9.33
N LYS A 59 -11.07 -6.84 8.50
CA LYS A 59 -11.73 -7.28 7.27
C LYS A 59 -10.80 -7.26 6.05
N CYS A 60 -10.19 -6.12 5.73
CA CYS A 60 -9.42 -5.94 4.49
C CYS A 60 -7.90 -5.90 4.71
N ARG A 61 -7.43 -6.00 5.97
CA ARG A 61 -6.01 -6.01 6.34
C ARG A 61 -5.25 -4.71 6.07
N SER A 62 -5.93 -3.64 5.63
CA SER A 62 -5.28 -2.32 5.48
C SER A 62 -4.64 -1.87 6.80
N VAL A 63 -3.48 -1.24 6.72
CA VAL A 63 -2.74 -0.72 7.87
C VAL A 63 -3.36 0.60 8.32
N LEU A 64 -3.51 0.77 9.63
CA LEU A 64 -3.97 2.02 10.24
C LEU A 64 -3.03 3.18 9.88
N SER A 65 -3.59 4.31 9.48
CA SER A 65 -2.84 5.49 9.06
C SER A 65 -3.55 6.79 9.48
N PRO A 66 -2.92 7.96 9.36
CA PRO A 66 -3.52 9.24 9.75
C PRO A 66 -4.81 9.60 8.98
N ALA A 67 -5.05 8.96 7.82
CA ALA A 67 -6.25 9.18 7.01
C ALA A 67 -7.50 8.49 7.56
N PHE A 68 -7.38 7.68 8.61
CA PHE A 68 -8.49 6.93 9.19
C PHE A 68 -9.22 7.76 10.24
N GLN A 69 -10.54 7.54 10.34
CA GLN A 69 -11.35 8.20 11.36
C GLN A 69 -11.25 7.45 12.68
N LEU A 70 -10.71 8.13 13.70
CA LEU A 70 -10.58 7.60 15.06
C LEU A 70 -11.66 8.17 15.97
N ASP A 71 -12.28 7.29 16.74
CA ASP A 71 -13.10 7.66 17.89
C ASP A 71 -12.32 7.41 19.18
N PHE A 72 -11.82 8.48 19.79
CA PHE A 72 -11.03 8.41 21.01
C PHE A 72 -11.85 8.00 22.24
N ARG A 73 -13.18 8.21 22.23
CA ARG A 73 -14.07 7.83 23.32
C ARG A 73 -14.42 6.34 23.23
N ALA A 74 -14.85 5.89 22.07
CA ALA A 74 -15.17 4.49 21.81
C ALA A 74 -13.92 3.60 21.65
N LYS A 75 -12.72 4.20 21.58
CA LYS A 75 -11.46 3.49 21.33
C LYS A 75 -11.54 2.59 20.09
N SER A 76 -12.08 3.15 19.02
CA SER A 76 -12.32 2.46 17.75
C SER A 76 -11.97 3.35 16.56
N TRP A 77 -11.91 2.73 15.38
CA TRP A 77 -11.62 3.41 14.14
C TRP A 77 -12.34 2.77 12.96
N ILE A 78 -12.69 3.59 11.97
CA ILE A 78 -13.39 3.16 10.76
C ILE A 78 -12.39 3.06 9.62
N CYS A 79 -12.36 1.89 8.98
CA CYS A 79 -11.52 1.67 7.80
C CYS A 79 -12.14 2.36 6.58
N PRO A 80 -11.46 3.30 5.91
CA PRO A 80 -12.01 4.01 4.75
C PRO A 80 -12.15 3.12 3.51
N PHE A 81 -11.45 1.99 3.44
CA PHE A 81 -11.50 1.08 2.29
C PHE A 81 -12.69 0.12 2.32
N CYS A 82 -13.09 -0.35 3.50
CA CYS A 82 -14.16 -1.36 3.62
C CYS A 82 -15.25 -0.98 4.62
N ASN A 83 -15.21 0.22 5.19
CA ASN A 83 -16.15 0.76 6.18
C ASN A 83 -16.32 -0.10 7.44
N ASN A 84 -15.37 -1.02 7.71
CA ASN A 84 -15.42 -1.85 8.89
C ASN A 84 -15.00 -1.04 10.13
N ASN A 85 -15.78 -1.17 11.21
CA ASN A 85 -15.41 -0.62 12.50
C ASN A 85 -14.48 -1.59 13.24
N ASN A 86 -13.34 -1.08 13.70
CA ASN A 86 -12.30 -1.86 14.36
C ASN A 86 -12.01 -1.26 15.74
N ALA A 87 -11.94 -2.11 16.74
CA ALA A 87 -11.46 -1.69 18.04
C ALA A 87 -9.93 -1.46 17.99
N LEU A 88 -9.45 -0.44 18.69
CA LEU A 88 -8.02 -0.26 18.91
C LEU A 88 -7.48 -1.39 19.80
N PRO A 89 -6.23 -1.85 19.58
CA PRO A 89 -5.57 -2.77 20.51
C PRO A 89 -5.53 -2.19 21.93
N LYS A 90 -5.54 -3.05 22.95
CA LYS A 90 -5.60 -2.62 24.34
C LYS A 90 -4.48 -1.65 24.72
N GLU A 91 -3.28 -1.92 24.24
CA GLU A 91 -2.09 -1.08 24.47
C GLU A 91 -2.26 0.33 23.89
N TYR A 92 -2.84 0.44 22.69
CA TYR A 92 -3.19 1.73 22.09
C TYR A 92 -4.33 2.42 22.85
N ALA A 93 -5.37 1.68 23.17
CA ALA A 93 -6.56 2.23 23.80
C ALA A 93 -6.28 2.90 25.15
N GLN A 94 -5.26 2.44 25.88
CA GLN A 94 -4.89 2.99 27.19
C GLN A 94 -4.24 4.38 27.08
N HIS A 95 -3.45 4.63 26.05
CA HIS A 95 -2.56 5.80 25.98
C HIS A 95 -2.93 6.80 24.89
N ILE A 96 -3.80 6.42 23.93
CA ILE A 96 -4.14 7.26 22.81
C ILE A 96 -5.13 8.37 23.20
N THR A 97 -4.73 9.61 22.96
CA THR A 97 -5.58 10.81 23.04
C THR A 97 -5.32 11.70 21.83
N PRO A 98 -6.15 12.72 21.56
CA PRO A 98 -5.88 13.66 20.47
C PRO A 98 -4.52 14.35 20.58
N GLU A 99 -4.02 14.55 21.81
CA GLU A 99 -2.74 15.21 22.11
C GLU A 99 -1.57 14.21 22.15
N ASN A 100 -1.85 12.92 22.30
CA ASN A 100 -0.85 11.86 22.38
C ASN A 100 -1.14 10.77 21.34
N LEU A 101 -0.74 11.03 20.12
CA LEU A 101 -0.88 10.09 19.01
C LEU A 101 0.42 9.30 18.81
N PRO A 102 0.33 7.99 18.54
CA PRO A 102 1.48 7.23 18.10
C PRO A 102 1.95 7.72 16.72
N MET A 103 3.20 7.44 16.40
CA MET A 103 3.88 8.01 15.24
C MET A 103 3.16 7.74 13.91
N GLU A 104 2.60 6.55 13.74
CA GLU A 104 1.85 6.14 12.56
C GLU A 104 0.49 6.86 12.39
N LEU A 105 0.06 7.63 13.36
CA LEU A 105 -1.14 8.46 13.29
C LEU A 105 -0.85 9.96 13.17
N LEU A 106 0.42 10.35 13.20
CA LEU A 106 0.82 11.72 12.97
C LEU A 106 0.74 12.05 11.48
N GLN A 107 0.08 13.14 11.12
CA GLN A 107 -0.01 13.60 9.73
C GLN A 107 1.36 13.94 9.11
N THR A 108 2.35 14.21 9.93
CA THR A 108 3.74 14.44 9.51
C THR A 108 4.50 13.16 9.15
N SER A 109 3.96 11.99 9.52
CA SER A 109 4.57 10.67 9.26
C SER A 109 3.87 10.00 8.07
N SER A 110 4.01 10.57 6.87
CA SER A 110 3.38 10.08 5.65
C SER A 110 3.92 8.73 5.17
N THR A 111 5.18 8.43 5.51
CA THR A 111 5.84 7.16 5.17
C THR A 111 6.52 6.60 6.42
N ILE A 112 6.27 5.33 6.71
CA ILE A 112 6.75 4.63 7.90
C ILE A 112 7.19 3.23 7.51
N GLU A 113 8.27 2.75 8.12
CA GLU A 113 8.74 1.38 8.00
C GLU A 113 8.42 0.61 9.27
N TYR A 114 7.92 -0.63 9.11
CA TYR A 114 7.68 -1.55 10.23
C TYR A 114 8.64 -2.71 10.17
N LYS A 115 9.31 -2.98 11.29
CA LYS A 115 10.09 -4.21 11.47
C LYS A 115 9.16 -5.32 11.90
N LEU A 116 8.81 -6.20 10.97
CA LEU A 116 7.93 -7.33 11.25
C LEU A 116 8.71 -8.48 11.90
N ASN A 117 8.14 -9.08 12.95
CA ASN A 117 8.69 -10.27 13.61
C ASN A 117 8.34 -11.55 12.82
N GLN A 118 8.42 -11.51 11.50
CA GLN A 118 8.20 -12.68 10.68
C GLN A 118 9.48 -13.52 10.60
N LYS A 119 9.31 -14.83 10.61
CA LYS A 119 10.43 -15.75 10.26
C LYS A 119 10.83 -15.41 8.82
N GLU A 120 12.11 -15.20 8.61
CA GLU A 120 12.64 -15.04 7.27
C GLU A 120 12.22 -16.25 6.43
N SER A 121 11.56 -15.97 5.30
CA SER A 121 11.31 -17.04 4.33
C SER A 121 12.65 -17.46 3.73
N LYS A 122 12.94 -18.74 3.79
CA LYS A 122 14.19 -19.28 3.25
C LYS A 122 14.23 -19.19 1.72
N TYR A 123 13.07 -19.17 1.10
CA TYR A 123 12.93 -19.17 -0.36
C TYR A 123 12.02 -18.01 -0.80
N PRO A 124 12.30 -17.39 -1.97
CA PRO A 124 11.46 -16.31 -2.50
C PRO A 124 10.11 -16.83 -2.98
N VAL A 125 9.13 -15.94 -2.99
CA VAL A 125 7.84 -16.16 -3.64
C VAL A 125 7.88 -15.50 -5.01
N PHE A 126 7.65 -16.28 -6.08
CA PHE A 126 7.50 -15.77 -7.43
C PHE A 126 6.03 -15.49 -7.73
N PHE A 127 5.72 -14.27 -8.11
CA PHE A 127 4.36 -13.85 -8.39
C PHE A 127 4.24 -13.37 -9.83
N PHE A 128 3.53 -14.12 -10.66
CA PHE A 128 3.31 -13.80 -12.08
C PHE A 128 2.03 -12.99 -12.22
N ILE A 129 2.14 -11.81 -12.82
CA ILE A 129 1.00 -10.97 -13.21
C ILE A 129 0.93 -10.99 -14.73
N ILE A 130 -0.11 -11.58 -15.29
CA ILE A 130 -0.21 -11.90 -16.71
C ILE A 130 -1.36 -11.07 -17.32
N ASP A 131 -1.03 -10.21 -18.27
CA ASP A 131 -2.04 -9.58 -19.11
C ASP A 131 -2.53 -10.58 -20.16
N THR A 132 -3.83 -10.87 -20.15
CA THR A 132 -4.50 -11.75 -21.12
C THR A 132 -5.21 -10.99 -22.24
N SER A 133 -5.08 -9.66 -22.28
CA SER A 133 -5.64 -8.80 -23.36
C SER A 133 -4.73 -8.78 -24.60
N ILE A 134 -4.00 -9.85 -24.86
CA ILE A 134 -3.06 -10.02 -25.96
C ILE A 134 -3.65 -10.99 -27.01
N THR A 135 -3.01 -11.08 -28.16
CA THR A 135 -3.45 -12.00 -29.21
C THR A 135 -3.26 -13.46 -28.82
N GLU A 136 -4.01 -14.37 -29.45
CA GLU A 136 -3.93 -15.82 -29.18
C GLU A 136 -2.51 -16.39 -29.39
N ASN A 137 -1.82 -15.91 -30.43
CA ASN A 137 -0.44 -16.32 -30.69
C ASN A 137 0.51 -15.91 -29.59
N GLU A 138 0.46 -14.64 -29.18
CA GLU A 138 1.28 -14.12 -28.08
C GLU A 138 0.97 -14.83 -26.75
N LEU A 139 -0.31 -15.16 -26.52
CA LEU A 139 -0.70 -15.91 -25.31
C LEU A 139 -0.13 -17.33 -25.32
N ASN A 140 -0.05 -17.98 -26.46
CA ASN A 140 0.55 -19.32 -26.55
C ASN A 140 2.06 -19.27 -26.34
N GLU A 141 2.77 -18.31 -26.93
CA GLU A 141 4.20 -18.08 -26.67
C GLU A 141 4.47 -17.77 -25.20
N LEU A 142 3.61 -16.96 -24.57
CA LEU A 142 3.69 -16.64 -23.15
C LEU A 142 3.51 -17.89 -22.27
N LYS A 143 2.55 -18.76 -22.60
CA LYS A 143 2.34 -20.05 -21.89
C LYS A 143 3.58 -20.92 -21.95
N GLU A 144 4.18 -21.09 -23.12
CA GLU A 144 5.41 -21.88 -23.29
C GLU A 144 6.56 -21.27 -22.48
N THR A 145 6.71 -19.95 -22.49
CA THR A 145 7.72 -19.24 -21.72
C THR A 145 7.54 -19.45 -20.22
N ILE A 146 6.30 -19.33 -19.72
CA ILE A 146 6.00 -19.56 -18.31
C ILE A 146 6.29 -21.01 -17.92
N GLN A 147 5.88 -22.00 -18.73
CA GLN A 147 6.15 -23.41 -18.47
C GLN A 147 7.67 -23.69 -18.40
N SER A 148 8.44 -23.11 -19.32
CA SER A 148 9.89 -23.21 -19.29
C SER A 148 10.50 -22.57 -18.04
N THR A 149 10.02 -21.40 -17.67
CA THR A 149 10.47 -20.64 -16.47
C THR A 149 10.16 -21.41 -15.19
N LEU A 150 8.96 -21.99 -15.08
CA LEU A 150 8.57 -22.80 -13.91
C LEU A 150 9.51 -23.99 -13.69
N GLY A 151 10.02 -24.59 -14.77
CA GLY A 151 11.00 -25.67 -14.69
C GLY A 151 12.37 -25.25 -14.14
N GLN A 152 12.67 -23.96 -14.10
CA GLN A 152 13.93 -23.40 -13.58
C GLN A 152 13.83 -22.89 -12.15
N ILE A 153 12.61 -22.73 -11.61
CA ILE A 153 12.38 -22.28 -10.24
C ILE A 153 12.64 -23.45 -9.28
N PRO A 154 13.38 -23.20 -8.18
CA PRO A 154 13.59 -24.22 -7.16
C PRO A 154 12.25 -24.77 -6.61
N PRO A 155 12.14 -26.08 -6.36
CA PRO A 155 10.86 -26.71 -5.97
C PRO A 155 10.34 -26.26 -4.60
N GLU A 156 11.19 -25.64 -3.78
CA GLU A 156 10.83 -25.12 -2.47
C GLU A 156 10.19 -23.71 -2.53
N CYS A 157 10.26 -23.04 -3.69
CA CYS A 157 9.69 -21.72 -3.86
C CYS A 157 8.17 -21.76 -4.01
N GLU A 158 7.49 -20.77 -3.45
CA GLU A 158 6.06 -20.58 -3.65
C GLU A 158 5.80 -19.79 -4.92
N ILE A 159 4.70 -20.11 -5.61
CA ILE A 159 4.32 -19.46 -6.87
C ILE A 159 2.88 -18.97 -6.75
N GLY A 160 2.67 -17.70 -7.11
CA GLY A 160 1.36 -17.10 -7.28
C GLY A 160 1.15 -16.64 -8.71
N ILE A 161 -0.09 -16.69 -9.20
CA ILE A 161 -0.46 -16.23 -10.53
C ILE A 161 -1.73 -15.38 -10.43
N ILE A 162 -1.70 -14.21 -11.06
CA ILE A 162 -2.89 -13.38 -11.33
C ILE A 162 -2.96 -13.16 -12.83
N THR A 163 -4.13 -13.33 -13.40
CA THR A 163 -4.42 -12.94 -14.79
C THR A 163 -5.25 -11.66 -14.79
N SER A 164 -4.89 -10.72 -15.65
CA SER A 164 -5.61 -9.48 -15.90
C SER A 164 -6.11 -9.48 -17.35
N GLY A 165 -7.40 -9.28 -17.53
CA GLY A 165 -8.06 -9.18 -18.83
C GLY A 165 -9.25 -8.25 -18.73
N THR A 166 -10.39 -8.61 -19.35
CA THR A 166 -11.65 -7.90 -19.16
C THR A 166 -12.17 -7.98 -17.71
N MET A 167 -11.75 -9.02 -16.97
CA MET A 167 -11.94 -9.18 -15.51
C MET A 167 -10.67 -9.75 -14.92
N CYS A 168 -10.32 -9.31 -13.68
CA CYS A 168 -9.23 -9.91 -12.92
C CYS A 168 -9.70 -11.24 -12.31
N ASN A 169 -8.91 -12.30 -12.47
CA ASN A 169 -9.13 -13.63 -11.91
C ASN A 169 -7.97 -14.03 -10.99
#